data_20ce8312ecb4369800728a1a39aed3c4
#
_entry.id   20ce8312ecb4369800728a1a39aed3c4
#
_cell.length_a   1.000
_cell.length_b   1.000
_cell.length_c   1.000
_cell.angle_alpha   90.00
_cell.angle_beta   90.00
_cell.angle_gamma   90.00
#
_symmetry.space_group_name_H-M   'P 1'
#
loop_
_entity.id
_entity.type
_entity.pdbx_description
1 polymer ?
#
loop_
_entity_poly.entity_id
_entity_poly.type
_entity_poly.pdbx_seq_one_letter_code
_entity_poly.pdbx_strand_id
1 'polypeptide(L)'
;GHSEIDLVVSVSEINTALCAAMKHAQEQGEEMDRAGRTGIGWGRSGGEAAATLHERYLAADGIENVIRVLEDMEDEKLRGLDFVELNACSSGCVGGVLNVENLYVAAVRLKRLGRYRPVACNHLEDAIPPDAKWDREVVYAPVMQLDQNPLRAMEMLGRIQEIESRLRGLDCGS
;
A
#
# COMPACT_ATOMS: atom_id res chain seq x y z
N GLY A 1 6.92 -6.44 -19.89
CA GLY A 1 7.83 -5.57 -19.16
C GLY A 1 8.90 -6.39 -18.47
N HIS A 2 10.12 -5.90 -18.41
CA HIS A 2 11.16 -6.53 -17.61
C HIS A 2 11.00 -6.01 -16.16
N SER A 3 11.04 -6.94 -15.21
CA SER A 3 11.18 -6.61 -13.80
C SER A 3 12.67 -6.54 -13.45
N GLU A 4 13.07 -5.51 -12.70
CA GLU A 4 14.42 -5.38 -12.15
C GLU A 4 14.56 -6.13 -10.81
N ILE A 5 13.53 -6.89 -10.42
CA ILE A 5 13.52 -7.68 -9.19
C ILE A 5 14.11 -9.07 -9.50
N ASP A 6 15.23 -9.38 -8.87
CA ASP A 6 15.92 -10.66 -9.03
C ASP A 6 15.40 -11.75 -8.10
N LEU A 7 14.92 -11.35 -6.89
CA LEU A 7 14.49 -12.30 -5.86
C LEU A 7 13.41 -11.69 -4.97
N VAL A 8 12.44 -12.52 -4.61
CA VAL A 8 11.43 -12.19 -3.59
C VAL A 8 11.49 -13.25 -2.51
N VAL A 9 11.71 -12.82 -1.27
CA VAL A 9 11.74 -13.69 -0.08
C VAL A 9 10.71 -13.23 0.94
N SER A 10 10.15 -14.17 1.67
CA SER A 10 9.22 -13.84 2.76
C SER A 10 9.96 -13.33 3.99
N VAL A 11 9.27 -12.52 4.80
CA VAL A 11 9.80 -12.08 6.12
C VAL A 11 10.09 -13.27 7.02
N SER A 12 9.28 -14.33 6.95
CA SER A 12 9.49 -15.55 7.74
C SER A 12 10.77 -16.31 7.36
N GLU A 13 11.16 -16.30 6.09
CA GLU A 13 12.40 -16.97 5.65
C GLU A 13 13.66 -16.28 6.18
N ILE A 14 13.65 -14.95 6.22
CA ILE A 14 14.81 -14.18 6.70
C ILE A 14 14.77 -13.89 8.22
N ASN A 15 13.65 -14.16 8.88
CA ASN A 15 13.44 -13.78 10.30
C ASN A 15 14.55 -14.32 11.23
N THR A 16 14.97 -15.57 11.05
CA THR A 16 16.02 -16.18 11.87
C THR A 16 17.37 -15.48 11.70
N ALA A 17 17.74 -15.19 10.45
CA ALA A 17 18.98 -14.47 10.13
C ALA A 17 18.92 -13.04 10.65
N LEU A 18 17.77 -12.36 10.51
CA LEU A 18 17.54 -11.02 11.03
C LEU A 18 17.69 -10.97 12.55
N CYS A 19 17.07 -11.89 13.28
CA CYS A 19 17.20 -11.96 14.74
C CYS A 19 18.65 -12.19 15.20
N ALA A 20 19.40 -13.03 14.50
CA ALA A 20 20.82 -13.24 14.78
C ALA A 20 21.65 -11.98 14.53
N ALA A 21 21.43 -11.29 13.39
CA ALA A 21 22.10 -10.04 13.06
C ALA A 21 21.79 -8.93 14.07
N MET A 22 20.54 -8.79 14.49
CA MET A 22 20.14 -7.81 15.51
C MET A 22 20.84 -8.05 16.84
N LYS A 23 20.96 -9.32 17.27
CA LYS A 23 21.69 -9.67 18.50
C LYS A 23 23.16 -9.28 18.39
N HIS A 24 23.79 -9.57 17.28
CA HIS A 24 25.19 -9.22 17.03
C HIS A 24 25.43 -7.71 17.04
N ALA A 25 24.57 -6.93 16.37
CA ALA A 25 24.62 -5.48 16.37
C ALA A 25 24.49 -4.88 17.79
N GLN A 26 23.61 -5.43 18.62
CA GLN A 26 23.49 -5.02 20.01
C GLN A 26 24.74 -5.29 20.84
N GLU A 27 25.38 -6.45 20.62
CA GLU A 27 26.64 -6.81 21.31
C GLU A 27 27.81 -5.91 20.91
N GLN A 28 27.82 -5.40 19.67
CA GLN A 28 28.84 -4.47 19.17
C GLN A 28 28.58 -3.01 19.56
N GLY A 29 27.41 -2.71 20.13
CA GLY A 29 27.04 -1.35 20.54
C GLY A 29 26.79 -0.41 19.36
N GLU A 30 26.42 -0.94 18.18
CA GLU A 30 26.04 -0.12 17.03
C GLU A 30 24.81 0.72 17.33
N GLU A 31 24.82 1.98 16.95
CA GLU A 31 23.64 2.83 17.07
C GLU A 31 22.57 2.32 16.11
N MET A 32 21.42 1.96 16.66
CA MET A 32 20.27 1.59 15.87
C MET A 32 19.68 2.81 15.19
N ASP A 33 19.27 2.64 13.94
CA ASP A 33 18.63 3.67 13.16
C ASP A 33 17.40 4.26 13.87
N ARG A 34 17.19 5.57 13.71
CA ARG A 34 16.17 6.32 14.44
C ARG A 34 15.02 6.66 13.52
N ALA A 35 13.95 5.88 13.60
CA ALA A 35 12.70 6.23 12.92
C ALA A 35 11.80 7.09 13.81
N GLY A 36 11.10 8.04 13.22
CA GLY A 36 10.04 8.80 13.89
C GLY A 36 8.78 7.96 14.08
N ARG A 37 7.89 8.42 14.97
CA ARG A 37 6.60 7.76 15.24
C ARG A 37 5.75 7.65 13.98
N THR A 38 5.77 8.66 13.13
CA THR A 38 5.06 8.69 11.86
C THR A 38 5.50 7.55 10.96
N GLY A 39 6.80 7.40 10.71
CA GLY A 39 7.34 6.33 9.87
C GLY A 39 7.06 4.92 10.42
N ILE A 40 7.21 4.71 11.73
CA ILE A 40 6.85 3.44 12.38
C ILE A 40 5.35 3.13 12.19
N GLY A 41 4.51 4.16 12.15
CA GLY A 41 3.07 4.02 11.97
C GLY A 41 2.65 3.43 10.62
N TRP A 42 3.45 3.59 9.58
CA TRP A 42 3.10 3.18 8.21
C TRP A 42 2.89 1.67 8.03
N GLY A 43 3.47 0.86 8.90
CA GLY A 43 3.27 -0.59 8.86
C GLY A 43 1.86 -1.06 9.19
N ARG A 44 0.97 -0.20 9.64
CA ARG A 44 -0.42 -0.52 10.01
C ARG A 44 -1.41 0.30 9.21
N SER A 45 -2.60 -0.25 9.00
CA SER A 45 -3.70 0.45 8.35
C SER A 45 -4.00 1.80 9.05
N GLY A 46 -4.22 2.84 8.27
CA GLY A 46 -4.41 4.21 8.71
C GLY A 46 -3.11 4.95 9.07
N GLY A 47 -1.95 4.30 8.96
CA GLY A 47 -0.67 4.90 9.31
C GLY A 47 -0.17 5.90 8.28
N GLU A 48 -0.34 5.61 7.01
CA GLU A 48 -0.01 6.53 5.92
C GLU A 48 -0.97 7.72 5.90
N ALA A 49 -2.27 7.45 5.99
CA ALA A 49 -3.30 8.48 6.05
C ALA A 49 -3.06 9.47 7.20
N ALA A 50 -2.76 8.97 8.39
CA ALA A 50 -2.41 9.82 9.54
C ALA A 50 -1.13 10.64 9.32
N ALA A 51 -0.19 10.15 8.51
CA ALA A 51 1.05 10.84 8.20
C ALA A 51 0.87 12.03 7.25
N THR A 52 -0.18 12.03 6.44
CA THR A 52 -0.49 13.14 5.51
C THR A 52 -0.97 14.39 6.23
N LEU A 53 -1.38 14.28 7.49
CA LEU A 53 -1.96 15.37 8.31
C LEU A 53 -3.27 15.96 7.72
N HIS A 54 -3.89 15.28 6.76
CA HIS A 54 -5.21 15.64 6.27
C HIS A 54 -6.30 15.11 7.21
N GLU A 55 -7.36 15.89 7.40
CA GLU A 55 -8.49 15.47 8.24
C GLU A 55 -9.51 14.61 7.47
N ARG A 56 -9.61 14.83 6.16
CA ARG A 56 -10.58 14.16 5.28
C ARG A 56 -9.94 12.98 4.57
N TYR A 57 -9.73 11.91 5.31
CA TYR A 57 -9.21 10.67 4.74
C TYR A 57 -10.08 9.47 5.12
N LEU A 58 -9.92 8.42 4.33
CA LEU A 58 -10.46 7.10 4.60
C LEU A 58 -9.30 6.10 4.56
N ALA A 59 -9.26 5.20 5.53
CA ALA A 59 -8.35 4.07 5.51
C ALA A 59 -9.16 2.79 5.61
N ALA A 60 -8.97 1.87 4.67
CA ALA A 60 -9.62 0.56 4.65
C ALA A 60 -8.59 -0.55 4.50
N ASP A 61 -8.85 -1.67 5.16
CA ASP A 61 -8.02 -2.85 5.08
C ASP A 61 -8.84 -4.13 4.90
N GLY A 62 -8.18 -5.17 4.38
CA GLY A 62 -8.82 -6.40 3.95
C GLY A 62 -9.43 -6.26 2.56
N ILE A 63 -9.07 -7.20 1.68
CA ILE A 63 -9.37 -7.10 0.24
C ILE A 63 -10.85 -6.88 -0.06
N GLU A 64 -11.76 -7.54 0.67
CA GLU A 64 -13.20 -7.39 0.47
C GLU A 64 -13.69 -5.97 0.81
N ASN A 65 -13.16 -5.35 1.88
CA ASN A 65 -13.50 -3.98 2.24
C ASN A 65 -12.91 -2.99 1.24
N VAL A 66 -11.68 -3.24 0.78
CA VAL A 66 -11.02 -2.43 -0.24
C VAL A 66 -11.84 -2.42 -1.54
N ILE A 67 -12.31 -3.59 -2.00
CA ILE A 67 -13.16 -3.69 -3.18
C ILE A 67 -14.44 -2.84 -3.02
N ARG A 68 -15.13 -2.96 -1.88
CA ARG A 68 -16.33 -2.15 -1.61
C ARG A 68 -16.07 -0.65 -1.61
N VAL A 69 -14.93 -0.22 -1.04
CA VAL A 69 -14.54 1.19 -1.07
C VAL A 69 -14.28 1.66 -2.50
N LEU A 70 -13.61 0.84 -3.31
CA LEU A 70 -13.37 1.16 -4.71
C LEU A 70 -14.68 1.26 -5.52
N GLU A 71 -15.63 0.34 -5.30
CA GLU A 71 -16.96 0.39 -5.89
C GLU A 71 -17.71 1.67 -5.47
N ASP A 72 -17.66 2.03 -4.19
CA ASP A 72 -18.29 3.27 -3.70
C ASP A 72 -17.61 4.54 -4.25
N MET A 73 -16.30 4.49 -4.53
CA MET A 73 -15.60 5.58 -5.20
C MET A 73 -16.01 5.68 -6.67
N GLU A 74 -16.13 4.56 -7.37
CA GLU A 74 -16.59 4.48 -8.76
C GLU A 74 -18.01 5.01 -8.90
N ASP A 75 -18.89 4.68 -7.97
CA ASP A 75 -20.26 5.17 -7.89
C ASP A 75 -20.37 6.64 -7.39
N GLU A 76 -19.25 7.34 -7.23
CA GLU A 76 -19.18 8.71 -6.71
C GLU A 76 -19.86 8.93 -5.33
N LYS A 77 -19.99 7.88 -4.53
CA LYS A 77 -20.60 7.96 -3.20
C LYS A 77 -19.67 8.58 -2.15
N LEU A 78 -18.35 8.46 -2.34
CA LEU A 78 -17.32 8.96 -1.42
C LEU A 78 -16.79 10.30 -1.91
N ARG A 79 -17.53 11.38 -1.60
CA ARG A 79 -17.13 12.73 -1.95
C ARG A 79 -16.44 13.45 -0.80
N GLY A 80 -15.53 14.36 -1.13
CA GLY A 80 -14.89 15.24 -0.15
C GLY A 80 -13.75 14.60 0.63
N LEU A 81 -13.21 13.49 0.16
CA LEU A 81 -11.97 12.91 0.68
C LEU A 81 -10.76 13.53 -0.04
N ASP A 82 -9.71 13.80 0.71
CA ASP A 82 -8.43 14.29 0.20
C ASP A 82 -7.45 13.14 -0.01
N PHE A 83 -7.61 12.05 0.77
CA PHE A 83 -6.71 10.90 0.73
C PHE A 83 -7.45 9.61 1.04
N VAL A 84 -7.10 8.55 0.33
CA VAL A 84 -7.64 7.20 0.57
C VAL A 84 -6.47 6.23 0.66
N GLU A 85 -6.36 5.54 1.80
CA GLU A 85 -5.39 4.49 2.04
C GLU A 85 -6.09 3.13 1.93
N LEU A 86 -5.64 2.28 1.02
CA LEU A 86 -6.22 0.96 0.78
C LEU A 86 -5.18 -0.14 0.96
N ASN A 87 -5.41 -1.02 1.90
CA ASN A 87 -4.52 -2.13 2.22
C ASN A 87 -5.22 -3.46 1.96
N ALA A 88 -4.72 -4.28 1.04
CA ALA A 88 -5.28 -5.60 0.77
C ALA A 88 -5.19 -6.54 1.98
N CYS A 89 -4.12 -6.41 2.79
CA CYS A 89 -3.94 -7.20 4.01
C CYS A 89 -4.67 -6.55 5.19
N SER A 90 -5.35 -7.35 6.01
CA SER A 90 -5.99 -6.88 7.23
C SER A 90 -4.96 -6.27 8.20
N SER A 91 -5.26 -5.10 8.75
CA SER A 91 -4.36 -4.33 9.62
C SER A 91 -3.15 -3.69 8.92
N GLY A 92 -3.10 -3.67 7.59
CA GLY A 92 -1.98 -3.15 6.79
C GLY A 92 -0.82 -4.14 6.67
N CYS A 93 0.39 -3.63 6.46
CA CYS A 93 1.59 -4.46 6.22
C CYS A 93 1.89 -5.46 7.33
N VAL A 94 1.59 -5.12 8.58
CA VAL A 94 1.78 -6.03 9.74
C VAL A 94 0.89 -7.26 9.69
N GLY A 95 -0.19 -7.22 8.91
CA GLY A 95 -1.11 -8.35 8.68
C GLY A 95 -0.82 -9.15 7.42
N GLY A 96 0.29 -8.88 6.74
CA GLY A 96 0.70 -9.63 5.55
C GLY A 96 0.86 -11.12 5.82
N VAL A 97 0.41 -11.96 4.89
CA VAL A 97 0.33 -13.42 5.04
C VAL A 97 1.67 -14.12 5.29
N LEU A 98 2.79 -13.46 4.97
CA LEU A 98 4.14 -13.98 5.16
C LEU A 98 4.83 -13.44 6.44
N ASN A 99 4.11 -12.68 7.27
CA ASN A 99 4.61 -12.21 8.54
C ASN A 99 4.55 -13.30 9.61
N VAL A 100 5.53 -13.27 10.53
CA VAL A 100 5.67 -14.29 11.58
C VAL A 100 4.86 -13.98 12.82
N GLU A 101 4.51 -12.73 13.07
CA GLU A 101 3.78 -12.31 14.27
C GLU A 101 2.28 -12.16 13.97
N ASN A 102 1.47 -12.41 14.99
CA ASN A 102 0.03 -12.10 14.92
C ASN A 102 -0.20 -10.61 14.68
N LEU A 103 -1.04 -10.26 13.69
CA LEU A 103 -1.26 -8.88 13.24
C LEU A 103 -1.72 -7.93 14.36
N TYR A 104 -2.56 -8.38 15.28
CA TYR A 104 -3.04 -7.56 16.39
C TYR A 104 -1.95 -7.30 17.42
N VAL A 105 -1.12 -8.30 17.69
CA VAL A 105 0.05 -8.17 18.56
C VAL A 105 1.08 -7.24 17.93
N ALA A 106 1.37 -7.40 16.63
CA ALA A 106 2.27 -6.55 15.89
C ALA A 106 1.82 -5.07 15.92
N ALA A 107 0.54 -4.81 15.66
CA ALA A 107 -0.03 -3.46 15.72
C ALA A 107 0.13 -2.81 17.11
N VAL A 108 -0.11 -3.56 18.19
CA VAL A 108 0.10 -3.08 19.56
C VAL A 108 1.57 -2.81 19.84
N ARG A 109 2.47 -3.69 19.39
CA ARG A 109 3.93 -3.52 19.56
C ARG A 109 4.41 -2.27 18.81
N LEU A 110 3.98 -2.02 17.57
CA LEU A 110 4.31 -0.82 16.81
C LEU A 110 3.82 0.46 17.53
N LYS A 111 2.59 0.46 18.03
CA LYS A 111 2.03 1.57 18.78
C LYS A 111 2.86 1.84 20.05
N ARG A 112 3.27 0.80 20.76
CA ARG A 112 4.11 0.90 21.95
C ARG A 112 5.51 1.42 21.62
N LEU A 113 6.12 0.90 20.54
CA LEU A 113 7.44 1.32 20.06
C LEU A 113 7.44 2.80 19.68
N GLY A 114 6.40 3.26 18.98
CA GLY A 114 6.26 4.66 18.56
C GLY A 114 6.04 5.64 19.73
N ARG A 115 5.56 5.18 20.89
CA ARG A 115 5.14 6.04 22.00
C ARG A 115 6.23 7.00 22.50
N TYR A 116 7.46 6.54 22.53
CA TYR A 116 8.61 7.28 23.07
C TYR A 116 9.51 7.85 21.96
N ARG A 117 9.05 7.84 20.73
CA ARG A 117 9.79 8.37 19.59
C ARG A 117 9.33 9.80 19.26
N PRO A 118 10.20 10.63 18.72
CA PRO A 118 9.79 11.93 18.16
C PRO A 118 8.71 11.73 17.10
N VAL A 119 7.91 12.76 16.84
CA VAL A 119 6.82 12.68 15.86
C VAL A 119 7.36 12.37 14.47
N ALA A 120 8.40 13.09 14.07
CA ALA A 120 9.10 12.87 12.81
C ALA A 120 10.62 12.94 13.05
N CYS A 121 11.35 12.09 12.34
CA CYS A 121 12.79 12.20 12.14
C CYS A 121 13.02 12.15 10.64
N ASN A 122 13.59 13.21 10.11
CA ASN A 122 13.99 13.24 8.72
C ASN A 122 15.50 13.01 8.62
N HIS A 123 15.88 11.93 7.94
CA HIS A 123 17.28 11.61 7.66
C HIS A 123 17.67 11.98 6.21
N LEU A 124 16.71 12.52 5.46
CA LEU A 124 16.97 13.01 4.12
C LEU A 124 17.64 14.39 4.20
N GLU A 125 18.55 14.64 3.32
CA GLU A 125 19.10 15.97 3.07
C GLU A 125 17.94 16.92 2.70
N ASP A 126 18.10 18.23 2.96
CA ASP A 126 17.04 19.23 2.74
C ASP A 126 16.54 19.32 1.28
N ALA A 127 17.31 18.77 0.34
CA ALA A 127 16.94 18.75 -1.07
C ALA A 127 16.24 17.45 -1.45
N ILE A 128 14.99 17.54 -1.95
CA ILE A 128 14.30 16.39 -2.55
C ILE A 128 15.11 15.93 -3.78
N PRO A 129 15.53 14.66 -3.84
CA PRO A 129 16.24 14.12 -5.00
C PRO A 129 15.44 14.37 -6.30
N PRO A 130 16.09 14.71 -7.41
CA PRO A 130 15.39 15.01 -8.67
C PRO A 130 14.52 13.87 -9.17
N ASP A 131 14.94 12.64 -8.96
CA ASP A 131 14.25 11.40 -9.30
C ASP A 131 13.05 11.07 -8.40
N ALA A 132 12.92 11.75 -7.25
CA ALA A 132 11.76 11.68 -6.38
C ALA A 132 10.62 12.64 -6.76
N LYS A 133 10.76 13.37 -7.88
CA LYS A 133 9.74 14.28 -8.40
C LYS A 133 9.11 13.68 -9.66
N TRP A 134 7.81 13.91 -9.82
CA TRP A 134 7.14 13.62 -11.09
C TRP A 134 7.77 14.43 -12.21
N ASP A 135 8.14 13.77 -13.30
CA ASP A 135 8.74 14.38 -14.49
C ASP A 135 7.67 14.84 -15.51
N ARG A 136 6.43 14.48 -15.27
CA ARG A 136 5.30 14.82 -16.14
C ARG A 136 4.02 15.07 -15.34
N GLU A 137 3.12 15.84 -15.91
CA GLU A 137 1.79 16.09 -15.34
C GLU A 137 0.98 14.80 -15.26
N VAL A 138 0.31 14.58 -14.12
CA VAL A 138 -0.64 13.48 -13.95
C VAL A 138 -1.95 13.86 -14.64
N VAL A 139 -2.22 13.23 -15.79
CA VAL A 139 -3.45 13.46 -16.54
C VAL A 139 -4.48 12.43 -16.13
N TYR A 140 -5.68 12.89 -15.80
CA TYR A 140 -6.80 12.01 -15.52
C TYR A 140 -7.15 11.17 -16.76
N ALA A 141 -7.11 9.85 -16.60
CA ALA A 141 -7.52 8.90 -17.63
C ALA A 141 -8.78 8.16 -17.13
N PRO A 142 -9.96 8.44 -17.69
CA PRO A 142 -11.20 7.78 -17.28
C PRO A 142 -11.12 6.28 -17.62
N VAL A 143 -11.16 5.44 -16.59
CA VAL A 143 -11.00 3.97 -16.72
C VAL A 143 -12.17 3.36 -17.50
N MET A 144 -13.37 3.93 -17.37
CA MET A 144 -14.60 3.42 -17.99
C MET A 144 -14.83 3.95 -19.42
N GLN A 145 -13.99 4.84 -19.91
CA GLN A 145 -14.10 5.35 -21.27
C GLN A 145 -13.30 4.47 -22.24
N LEU A 146 -13.99 3.59 -22.96
CA LEU A 146 -13.38 2.68 -23.93
C LEU A 146 -12.77 3.42 -25.13
N ASP A 147 -13.47 4.42 -25.66
CA ASP A 147 -12.99 5.30 -26.74
C ASP A 147 -13.78 6.63 -26.71
N GLN A 148 -13.16 7.70 -27.21
CA GLN A 148 -13.85 8.99 -27.38
C GLN A 148 -14.91 8.95 -28.49
N ASN A 149 -14.75 8.06 -29.46
CA ASN A 149 -15.73 7.82 -30.51
C ASN A 149 -16.75 6.77 -30.07
N PRO A 150 -18.05 7.12 -29.92
CA PRO A 150 -19.07 6.19 -29.45
C PRO A 150 -19.18 4.89 -30.25
N LEU A 151 -18.99 4.96 -31.59
CA LEU A 151 -19.05 3.77 -32.43
C LEU A 151 -17.92 2.79 -32.13
N ARG A 152 -16.69 3.29 -31.96
CA ARG A 152 -15.55 2.47 -31.54
C ARG A 152 -15.72 1.93 -30.13
N ALA A 153 -16.26 2.72 -29.21
CA ALA A 153 -16.57 2.27 -27.85
C ALA A 153 -17.55 1.09 -27.88
N MET A 154 -18.59 1.14 -28.71
CA MET A 154 -19.54 0.04 -28.89
C MET A 154 -18.90 -1.20 -29.52
N GLU A 155 -18.03 -1.04 -30.52
CA GLU A 155 -17.26 -2.16 -31.09
C GLU A 155 -16.35 -2.83 -30.05
N MET A 156 -15.65 -2.03 -29.22
CA MET A 156 -14.82 -2.53 -28.14
C MET A 156 -15.64 -3.26 -27.07
N LEU A 157 -16.80 -2.74 -26.69
CA LEU A 157 -17.72 -3.37 -25.75
C LEU A 157 -18.20 -4.73 -26.28
N GLY A 158 -18.60 -4.80 -27.55
CA GLY A 158 -18.98 -6.07 -28.19
C GLY A 158 -17.83 -7.10 -28.20
N ARG A 159 -16.59 -6.63 -28.42
CA ARG A 159 -15.41 -7.48 -28.36
C ARG A 159 -15.10 -7.99 -26.94
N ILE A 160 -15.30 -7.15 -25.92
CA ILE A 160 -15.18 -7.56 -24.51
C ILE A 160 -16.17 -8.66 -24.21
N GLN A 161 -17.46 -8.50 -24.57
CA GLN A 161 -18.50 -9.49 -24.35
C GLN A 161 -18.21 -10.82 -25.08
N GLU A 162 -17.65 -10.75 -26.31
CA GLU A 162 -17.21 -11.95 -27.01
C GLU A 162 -16.08 -12.68 -26.27
N ILE A 163 -15.09 -11.94 -25.76
CA ILE A 163 -13.99 -12.50 -24.97
C ILE A 163 -14.51 -13.13 -23.67
N GLU A 164 -15.37 -12.43 -22.94
CA GLU A 164 -16.00 -12.97 -21.71
C GLU A 164 -16.75 -14.28 -21.97
N SER A 165 -17.55 -14.33 -23.06
CA SER A 165 -18.26 -15.55 -23.41
C SER A 165 -17.32 -16.73 -23.72
N ARG A 166 -16.13 -16.46 -24.24
CA ARG A 166 -15.09 -17.46 -24.54
C ARG A 166 -14.37 -17.94 -23.28
N LEU A 167 -14.29 -17.13 -22.24
CA LEU A 167 -13.71 -17.48 -20.94
C LEU A 167 -14.62 -18.39 -20.10
N ARG A 168 -15.81 -18.75 -20.63
CA ARG A 168 -16.79 -19.68 -20.00
C ARG A 168 -17.20 -19.31 -18.58
N GLY A 169 -17.19 -18.02 -18.26
CA GLY A 169 -17.57 -17.54 -16.95
C GLY A 169 -16.65 -18.02 -15.82
N LEU A 170 -15.42 -18.39 -16.10
CA LEU A 170 -14.40 -18.63 -15.10
C LEU A 170 -13.91 -17.29 -14.55
N ASP A 171 -14.78 -16.62 -13.82
CA ASP A 171 -14.42 -15.52 -12.96
C ASP A 171 -13.86 -16.12 -11.66
N CYS A 172 -12.56 -16.39 -11.66
CA CYS A 172 -11.87 -16.94 -10.50
C CYS A 172 -11.33 -15.84 -9.57
N GLY A 173 -11.62 -14.57 -9.86
CA GLY A 173 -11.18 -13.44 -9.03
C GLY A 173 -9.65 -13.30 -8.91
N SER A 174 -8.88 -13.87 -9.85
CA SER A 174 -7.41 -13.85 -9.86
C SER A 174 -6.86 -12.86 -10.87
#